data_bb159c01db495c8a0fe489ed42c26c04
#
_entry.id   bb159c01db495c8a0fe489ed42c26c04
#
_cell.length_a   1.000
_cell.length_b   1.000
_cell.length_c   1.000
_cell.angle_alpha   90.00
_cell.angle_beta   90.00
_cell.angle_gamma   90.00
#
_symmetry.space_group_name_H-M   'P 1'
#
loop_
_entity.id
_entity.type
_entity.pdbx_description
1 polymer ?
#
loop_
_entity_poly.entity_id
_entity_poly.type
_entity_poly.pdbx_seq_one_letter_code
_entity_poly.pdbx_strand_id
1 'polypeptide(L)'
;SETYSEVVEGMMFDRGYISPYMATDMEKMEAVVDDAYILITDKKISVIADILPLLEQMVQSGKKMVIIAEDVEGEALSTLLVNRLRGTLNVVCVKAPGFGDRRKEMLQDIAILTGGQVISEELGYELKTADLSMLGRARQVKVTKENTVIVDGAGDSQAIKDRVAQIRSQIGVTTSDYDKEKLQERLAKMAGGVAVIKVGAATETEMKEKKLRIEDALNATKAAVEEGIVSGGGTVFVNAIPAVEKLVEELEGDEKTGARIIAKALEAPIRQIAANAGLDGSVVLENVKKAAKGTGFDAYKEEYVDMIAAGIVDPAKVTRSALENAASVAAMVLTTESLVADKPEPPAPAPAGGDMGMGGMY
;
A
#
# COMPACT_ATOMS: atom_id res chain seq x y z
N SER A 1 -23.49 12.19 -4.73
CA SER A 1 -23.11 11.19 -5.75
C SER A 1 -23.03 9.80 -5.10
N GLU A 2 -23.35 8.76 -5.86
CA GLU A 2 -23.29 7.37 -5.39
C GLU A 2 -21.86 6.84 -5.48
N THR A 3 -21.56 5.85 -4.63
CA THR A 3 -20.31 5.07 -4.72
C THR A 3 -20.50 3.97 -5.76
N TYR A 4 -19.58 3.83 -6.70
CA TYR A 4 -19.59 2.78 -7.70
C TYR A 4 -18.18 2.28 -8.02
N SER A 5 -18.09 1.13 -8.67
CA SER A 5 -16.84 0.57 -9.16
C SER A 5 -16.87 0.45 -10.68
N GLU A 6 -15.73 0.67 -11.29
CA GLU A 6 -15.49 0.43 -12.71
C GLU A 6 -14.18 -0.31 -12.89
N VAL A 7 -14.05 -1.07 -13.97
CA VAL A 7 -12.78 -1.68 -14.36
C VAL A 7 -12.25 -0.90 -15.55
N VAL A 8 -11.02 -0.41 -15.43
CA VAL A 8 -10.34 0.38 -16.47
C VAL A 8 -9.08 -0.36 -16.94
N GLU A 9 -8.60 -0.01 -18.14
CA GLU A 9 -7.31 -0.50 -18.63
C GLU A 9 -6.22 -0.11 -17.64
N GLY A 10 -5.41 -1.07 -17.23
CA GLY A 10 -4.39 -0.82 -16.23
C GLY A 10 -3.64 -2.09 -15.83
N MET A 11 -2.58 -1.90 -15.06
CA MET A 11 -1.72 -2.99 -14.61
C MET A 11 -1.15 -2.70 -13.23
N MET A 12 -0.98 -3.76 -12.44
CA MET A 12 -0.18 -3.73 -11.22
C MET A 12 1.04 -4.64 -11.37
N PHE A 13 2.18 -4.18 -10.88
CA PHE A 13 3.39 -5.00 -10.79
C PHE A 13 4.14 -4.76 -9.47
N ASP A 14 4.88 -5.79 -9.04
CA ASP A 14 5.51 -5.89 -7.72
C ASP A 14 6.89 -5.20 -7.72
N ARG A 15 6.92 -3.92 -8.00
CA ARG A 15 8.07 -3.02 -7.87
C ARG A 15 7.57 -1.64 -7.45
N GLY A 16 8.23 -1.07 -6.47
CA GLY A 16 7.89 0.26 -5.96
C GLY A 16 8.90 1.33 -6.31
N TYR A 17 8.82 2.47 -5.64
CA TYR A 17 9.73 3.59 -5.85
C TYR A 17 11.16 3.24 -5.41
N ILE A 18 12.14 3.83 -6.10
CA ILE A 18 13.57 3.61 -5.83
C ILE A 18 14.00 4.26 -4.52
N SER A 19 13.35 5.35 -4.10
CA SER A 19 13.65 6.04 -2.86
C SER A 19 12.36 6.47 -2.15
N PRO A 20 12.27 6.32 -0.81
CA PRO A 20 11.15 6.80 -0.01
C PRO A 20 10.87 8.30 -0.16
N TYR A 21 11.90 9.10 -0.46
CA TYR A 21 11.77 10.53 -0.74
C TYR A 21 10.98 10.84 -2.01
N MET A 22 10.59 9.84 -2.80
CA MET A 22 9.70 9.97 -3.94
C MET A 22 8.21 9.89 -3.58
N ALA A 23 7.86 9.59 -2.32
CA ALA A 23 6.48 9.62 -1.86
C ALA A 23 5.90 11.04 -1.97
N THR A 24 4.64 11.16 -2.39
CA THR A 24 3.87 12.42 -2.39
C THR A 24 3.04 12.58 -1.14
N ASP A 25 2.66 11.45 -0.54
CA ASP A 25 1.99 11.33 0.75
C ASP A 25 2.94 10.59 1.70
N MET A 26 3.52 11.32 2.63
CA MET A 26 4.50 10.77 3.58
C MET A 26 3.85 9.96 4.71
N GLU A 27 2.57 10.20 5.00
CA GLU A 27 1.86 9.43 6.03
C GLU A 27 1.55 8.03 5.52
N LYS A 28 1.13 7.93 4.27
CA LYS A 28 0.84 6.65 3.61
C LYS A 28 2.04 6.02 2.94
N MET A 29 3.15 6.73 2.85
CA MET A 29 4.35 6.32 2.09
C MET A 29 4.00 5.93 0.65
N GLU A 30 3.20 6.76 -0.01
CA GLU A 30 2.74 6.55 -1.39
C GLU A 30 3.10 7.73 -2.28
N ALA A 31 3.41 7.46 -3.54
CA ALA A 31 3.52 8.46 -4.58
C ALA A 31 2.32 8.32 -5.53
N VAL A 32 1.55 9.40 -5.69
CA VAL A 32 0.42 9.46 -6.62
C VAL A 32 0.73 10.50 -7.69
N VAL A 33 0.77 10.06 -8.93
CA VAL A 33 1.08 10.89 -10.09
C VAL A 33 -0.13 10.87 -11.02
N ASP A 34 -0.90 11.96 -11.02
CA ASP A 34 -2.03 12.15 -11.93
C ASP A 34 -1.54 12.68 -13.27
N ASP A 35 -2.21 12.29 -14.35
CA ASP A 35 -1.87 12.63 -15.74
C ASP A 35 -0.40 12.35 -16.07
N ALA A 36 0.04 11.15 -15.68
CA ALA A 36 1.43 10.74 -15.73
C ALA A 36 1.94 10.56 -17.17
N TYR A 37 3.14 11.09 -17.43
CA TYR A 37 4.00 10.72 -18.55
C TYR A 37 4.96 9.63 -18.08
N ILE A 38 5.12 8.55 -18.84
CA ILE A 38 5.85 7.36 -18.40
C ILE A 38 7.02 7.09 -19.32
N LEU A 39 8.25 7.30 -18.84
CA LEU A 39 9.46 6.84 -19.51
C LEU A 39 9.68 5.37 -19.19
N ILE A 40 9.83 4.55 -20.21
CA ILE A 40 10.01 3.09 -20.07
C ILE A 40 11.35 2.72 -20.71
N THR A 41 12.26 2.14 -19.93
CA THR A 41 13.58 1.73 -20.45
C THR A 41 14.08 0.46 -19.74
N ASP A 42 14.79 -0.36 -20.48
CA ASP A 42 15.51 -1.53 -19.95
C ASP A 42 16.90 -1.17 -19.42
N LYS A 43 17.30 0.11 -19.54
CA LYS A 43 18.60 0.59 -19.09
C LYS A 43 18.61 1.02 -17.65
N LYS A 44 19.81 1.02 -17.09
CA LYS A 44 20.14 1.68 -15.84
C LYS A 44 20.47 3.15 -16.11
N ILE A 45 19.92 4.06 -15.30
CA ILE A 45 20.16 5.50 -15.40
C ILE A 45 21.05 5.92 -14.23
N SER A 46 22.34 6.16 -14.51
CA SER A 46 23.33 6.56 -13.51
C SER A 46 23.81 8.00 -13.72
N VAL A 47 23.74 8.51 -14.96
CA VAL A 47 24.19 9.83 -15.35
C VAL A 47 23.00 10.67 -15.79
N ILE A 48 22.82 11.85 -15.19
CA ILE A 48 21.66 12.71 -15.47
C ILE A 48 21.66 13.23 -16.91
N ALA A 49 22.83 13.43 -17.51
CA ALA A 49 22.97 13.90 -18.89
C ALA A 49 22.29 13.00 -19.93
N ASP A 50 22.07 11.72 -19.61
CA ASP A 50 21.40 10.78 -20.53
C ASP A 50 19.91 11.07 -20.70
N ILE A 51 19.28 11.70 -19.72
CA ILE A 51 17.85 12.04 -19.73
C ILE A 51 17.59 13.55 -19.63
N LEU A 52 18.64 14.36 -19.57
CA LEU A 52 18.52 15.80 -19.36
C LEU A 52 17.62 16.50 -20.41
N PRO A 53 17.75 16.24 -21.73
CA PRO A 53 16.88 16.88 -22.72
C PRO A 53 15.40 16.59 -22.51
N LEU A 54 15.07 15.38 -22.06
CA LEU A 54 13.69 15.00 -21.75
C LEU A 54 13.19 15.69 -20.47
N LEU A 55 14.04 15.75 -19.43
CA LEU A 55 13.69 16.46 -18.18
C LEU A 55 13.43 17.94 -18.39
N GLU A 56 14.21 18.61 -19.24
CA GLU A 56 14.00 20.01 -19.60
C GLU A 56 12.63 20.22 -20.25
N GLN A 57 12.22 19.34 -21.18
CA GLN A 57 10.90 19.39 -21.80
C GLN A 57 9.78 19.18 -20.76
N MET A 58 9.98 18.28 -19.78
CA MET A 58 9.02 18.02 -18.71
C MET A 58 8.86 19.25 -17.81
N VAL A 59 9.96 19.88 -17.41
CA VAL A 59 9.94 21.09 -16.56
C VAL A 59 9.28 22.26 -17.29
N GLN A 60 9.66 22.51 -18.55
CA GLN A 60 9.08 23.59 -19.36
C GLN A 60 7.58 23.43 -19.57
N SER A 61 7.10 22.20 -19.67
CA SER A 61 5.68 21.90 -19.89
C SER A 61 4.89 21.71 -18.58
N GLY A 62 5.55 21.73 -17.41
CA GLY A 62 4.92 21.54 -16.11
C GLY A 62 4.31 20.13 -15.91
N LYS A 63 4.76 19.15 -16.67
CA LYS A 63 4.20 17.78 -16.67
C LYS A 63 4.82 16.93 -15.58
N LYS A 64 4.06 15.90 -15.17
CA LYS A 64 4.49 14.94 -14.15
C LYS A 64 5.00 13.67 -14.82
N MET A 65 6.08 13.10 -14.31
CA MET A 65 6.77 11.98 -14.93
C MET A 65 6.93 10.79 -13.99
N VAL A 66 6.75 9.61 -14.54
CA VAL A 66 7.16 8.35 -13.91
C VAL A 66 8.26 7.74 -14.77
N ILE A 67 9.38 7.36 -14.18
CA ILE A 67 10.48 6.68 -14.86
C ILE A 67 10.45 5.22 -14.42
N ILE A 68 10.25 4.31 -15.36
CA ILE A 68 10.37 2.86 -15.17
C ILE A 68 11.66 2.43 -15.85
N ALA A 69 12.68 2.12 -15.09
CA ALA A 69 14.02 1.78 -15.56
C ALA A 69 14.54 0.53 -14.84
N GLU A 70 15.58 -0.11 -15.40
CA GLU A 70 16.24 -1.21 -14.67
C GLU A 70 16.65 -0.78 -13.27
N ASP A 71 17.30 0.36 -13.16
CA ASP A 71 17.60 1.06 -11.91
C ASP A 71 17.84 2.55 -12.20
N VAL A 72 17.70 3.39 -11.18
CA VAL A 72 18.17 4.78 -11.21
C VAL A 72 19.03 5.00 -9.98
N GLU A 73 20.28 5.35 -10.18
CA GLU A 73 21.27 5.41 -9.10
C GLU A 73 22.27 6.56 -9.27
N GLY A 74 23.19 6.68 -8.32
CA GLY A 74 24.33 7.60 -8.39
C GLY A 74 23.92 9.07 -8.54
N GLU A 75 24.60 9.78 -9.45
CA GLU A 75 24.37 11.18 -9.75
C GLU A 75 22.96 11.46 -10.25
N ALA A 76 22.42 10.59 -11.12
CA ALA A 76 21.09 10.76 -11.67
C ALA A 76 20.02 10.73 -10.58
N LEU A 77 20.06 9.75 -9.66
CA LEU A 77 19.12 9.65 -8.56
C LEU A 77 19.21 10.88 -7.64
N SER A 78 20.42 11.27 -7.26
CA SER A 78 20.63 12.41 -6.37
C SER A 78 20.10 13.72 -6.97
N THR A 79 20.34 13.94 -8.26
CA THR A 79 19.86 15.12 -8.99
C THR A 79 18.33 15.14 -9.09
N LEU A 80 17.71 13.99 -9.41
CA LEU A 80 16.25 13.89 -9.49
C LEU A 80 15.60 14.15 -8.13
N LEU A 81 16.14 13.59 -7.04
CA LEU A 81 15.64 13.80 -5.68
C LEU A 81 15.74 15.27 -5.25
N VAL A 82 16.89 15.92 -5.47
CA VAL A 82 17.08 17.33 -5.10
C VAL A 82 16.07 18.21 -5.85
N ASN A 83 15.89 18.03 -7.15
CA ASN A 83 14.97 18.84 -7.94
C ASN A 83 13.51 18.56 -7.58
N ARG A 84 13.17 17.31 -7.25
CA ARG A 84 11.86 16.94 -6.73
C ARG A 84 11.57 17.63 -5.39
N LEU A 85 12.50 17.55 -4.43
CA LEU A 85 12.34 18.16 -3.10
C LEU A 85 12.23 19.70 -3.18
N ARG A 86 12.88 20.30 -4.17
CA ARG A 86 12.73 21.73 -4.47
C ARG A 86 11.44 22.09 -5.19
N GLY A 87 10.66 21.10 -5.62
CA GLY A 87 9.41 21.32 -6.37
C GLY A 87 9.61 21.76 -7.82
N THR A 88 10.84 21.73 -8.35
CA THR A 88 11.13 22.10 -9.74
C THR A 88 10.82 20.99 -10.74
N LEU A 89 10.80 19.72 -10.28
CA LEU A 89 10.53 18.55 -11.11
C LEU A 89 9.58 17.60 -10.38
N ASN A 90 8.47 17.24 -11.03
CA ASN A 90 7.57 16.21 -10.54
C ASN A 90 7.92 14.85 -11.16
N VAL A 91 8.75 14.08 -10.49
CA VAL A 91 9.23 12.78 -10.97
C VAL A 91 9.12 11.70 -9.89
N VAL A 92 8.77 10.50 -10.30
CA VAL A 92 8.84 9.28 -9.48
C VAL A 92 9.58 8.21 -10.27
N CYS A 93 10.61 7.61 -9.67
CA CYS A 93 11.39 6.55 -10.30
C CYS A 93 11.03 5.20 -9.69
N VAL A 94 10.81 4.22 -10.54
CA VAL A 94 10.38 2.86 -10.21
C VAL A 94 11.32 1.87 -10.90
N LYS A 95 11.63 0.77 -10.20
CA LYS A 95 12.38 -0.32 -10.82
C LYS A 95 11.50 -1.10 -11.79
N ALA A 96 12.06 -1.43 -12.95
CA ALA A 96 11.40 -2.27 -13.94
C ALA A 96 11.07 -3.66 -13.36
N PRO A 97 9.89 -4.21 -13.64
CA PRO A 97 9.52 -5.54 -13.19
C PRO A 97 10.28 -6.64 -13.97
N GLY A 98 10.53 -7.78 -13.31
CA GLY A 98 11.19 -8.93 -13.92
C GLY A 98 12.70 -8.77 -14.07
N PHE A 99 13.31 -9.76 -14.73
CA PHE A 99 14.75 -9.84 -15.01
C PHE A 99 14.98 -10.43 -16.39
N GLY A 100 16.10 -10.06 -17.04
CA GLY A 100 16.48 -10.57 -18.36
C GLY A 100 15.39 -10.37 -19.41
N ASP A 101 15.14 -11.39 -20.25
CA ASP A 101 14.14 -11.31 -21.32
C ASP A 101 12.72 -11.09 -20.80
N ARG A 102 12.40 -11.58 -19.62
CA ARG A 102 11.10 -11.31 -18.99
C ARG A 102 10.89 -9.84 -18.69
N ARG A 103 11.94 -9.12 -18.26
CA ARG A 103 11.87 -7.67 -18.07
C ARG A 103 11.52 -6.97 -19.37
N LYS A 104 12.17 -7.34 -20.48
CA LYS A 104 11.90 -6.76 -21.80
C LYS A 104 10.44 -6.96 -22.22
N GLU A 105 9.93 -8.17 -22.03
CA GLU A 105 8.54 -8.50 -22.32
C GLU A 105 7.54 -7.72 -21.44
N MET A 106 7.82 -7.58 -20.16
CA MET A 106 6.96 -6.80 -19.25
C MET A 106 7.03 -5.30 -19.53
N LEU A 107 8.19 -4.75 -19.90
CA LEU A 107 8.32 -3.37 -20.33
C LEU A 107 7.54 -3.11 -21.61
N GLN A 108 7.56 -4.05 -22.54
CA GLN A 108 6.76 -3.97 -23.77
C GLN A 108 5.25 -4.02 -23.47
N ASP A 109 4.82 -4.85 -22.52
CA ASP A 109 3.43 -4.89 -22.08
C ASP A 109 2.99 -3.53 -21.48
N ILE A 110 3.84 -2.92 -20.65
CA ILE A 110 3.60 -1.59 -20.09
C ILE A 110 3.55 -0.52 -21.20
N ALA A 111 4.44 -0.59 -22.18
CA ALA A 111 4.46 0.35 -23.29
C ALA A 111 3.17 0.27 -24.11
N ILE A 112 2.71 -0.93 -24.45
CA ILE A 112 1.45 -1.14 -25.18
C ILE A 112 0.26 -0.62 -24.35
N LEU A 113 0.22 -0.92 -23.05
CA LEU A 113 -0.85 -0.48 -22.15
C LEU A 113 -0.95 1.05 -22.04
N THR A 114 0.18 1.73 -22.11
CA THR A 114 0.27 3.19 -21.89
C THR A 114 0.41 4.00 -23.18
N GLY A 115 0.50 3.32 -24.32
CA GLY A 115 0.69 3.96 -25.65
C GLY A 115 2.08 4.59 -25.83
N GLY A 116 3.08 4.13 -25.06
CA GLY A 116 4.47 4.56 -25.15
C GLY A 116 5.36 3.59 -25.92
N GLN A 117 6.66 3.85 -25.84
CA GLN A 117 7.70 3.03 -26.45
C GLN A 117 8.72 2.62 -25.38
N VAL A 118 9.28 1.42 -25.51
CA VAL A 118 10.43 1.01 -24.71
C VAL A 118 11.69 1.64 -25.31
N ILE A 119 12.38 2.46 -24.53
CA ILE A 119 13.66 3.04 -24.93
C ILE A 119 14.76 2.02 -24.63
N SER A 120 15.22 1.34 -25.67
CA SER A 120 16.22 0.27 -25.61
C SER A 120 17.13 0.34 -26.82
N GLU A 121 18.44 0.12 -26.62
CA GLU A 121 19.42 0.08 -27.72
C GLU A 121 19.13 -1.07 -28.68
N GLU A 122 18.65 -2.20 -28.18
CA GLU A 122 18.29 -3.33 -29.02
C GLU A 122 17.14 -2.99 -29.97
N LEU A 123 16.28 -2.05 -29.59
CA LEU A 123 15.19 -1.53 -30.44
C LEU A 123 15.60 -0.29 -31.25
N GLY A 124 16.87 0.15 -31.13
CA GLY A 124 17.39 1.30 -31.86
C GLY A 124 17.08 2.65 -31.24
N TYR A 125 16.66 2.70 -29.95
CA TYR A 125 16.36 3.93 -29.25
C TYR A 125 17.40 4.24 -28.17
N GLU A 126 17.78 5.50 -28.07
CA GLU A 126 18.70 6.01 -27.04
C GLU A 126 17.97 6.97 -26.09
N LEU A 127 18.30 6.93 -24.78
CA LEU A 127 17.72 7.84 -23.79
C LEU A 127 17.94 9.32 -24.11
N LYS A 128 19.11 9.66 -24.70
CA LYS A 128 19.49 11.04 -25.05
C LYS A 128 18.60 11.65 -26.14
N THR A 129 18.01 10.81 -26.97
CA THR A 129 17.14 11.23 -28.09
C THR A 129 15.66 11.03 -27.78
N ALA A 130 15.33 10.57 -26.55
CA ALA A 130 13.96 10.40 -26.15
C ALA A 130 13.23 11.74 -26.04
N ASP A 131 12.01 11.79 -26.52
CA ASP A 131 11.13 12.95 -26.46
C ASP A 131 9.74 12.60 -25.91
N LEU A 132 8.90 13.60 -25.73
CA LEU A 132 7.56 13.44 -25.14
C LEU A 132 6.66 12.49 -25.94
N SER A 133 6.85 12.32 -27.23
CA SER A 133 6.01 11.47 -28.08
C SER A 133 6.28 9.96 -27.86
N MET A 134 7.44 9.63 -27.31
CA MET A 134 7.84 8.26 -26.98
C MET A 134 7.33 7.82 -25.60
N LEU A 135 6.88 8.76 -24.76
CA LEU A 135 6.43 8.46 -23.41
C LEU A 135 5.03 7.85 -23.41
N GLY A 136 4.85 6.83 -22.57
CA GLY A 136 3.53 6.33 -22.24
C GLY A 136 2.72 7.36 -21.44
N ARG A 137 1.41 7.18 -21.39
CA ARG A 137 0.46 8.03 -20.67
C ARG A 137 -0.48 7.18 -19.83
N ALA A 138 -0.82 7.67 -18.67
CA ALA A 138 -1.87 7.11 -17.85
C ALA A 138 -2.59 8.22 -17.06
N ARG A 139 -3.87 8.03 -16.77
CA ARG A 139 -4.63 8.95 -15.93
C ARG A 139 -4.03 9.09 -14.55
N GLN A 140 -3.54 7.99 -13.98
CA GLN A 140 -2.88 7.99 -12.67
C GLN A 140 -1.87 6.85 -12.58
N VAL A 141 -0.75 7.10 -11.91
CA VAL A 141 0.17 6.05 -11.46
C VAL A 141 0.34 6.18 -9.95
N LYS A 142 0.02 5.09 -9.23
CA LYS A 142 0.18 4.99 -7.79
C LYS A 142 1.35 4.06 -7.47
N VAL A 143 2.29 4.54 -6.69
CA VAL A 143 3.51 3.80 -6.34
C VAL A 143 3.66 3.74 -4.82
N THR A 144 3.85 2.54 -4.32
CA THR A 144 4.22 2.27 -2.92
C THR A 144 5.67 1.80 -2.84
N LYS A 145 6.12 1.40 -1.67
CA LYS A 145 7.45 0.80 -1.50
C LYS A 145 7.62 -0.50 -2.32
N GLU A 146 6.55 -1.25 -2.53
CA GLU A 146 6.62 -2.61 -3.09
C GLU A 146 5.90 -2.76 -4.43
N ASN A 147 4.93 -1.89 -4.71
CA ASN A 147 4.03 -2.05 -5.86
C ASN A 147 3.86 -0.75 -6.64
N THR A 148 3.64 -0.92 -7.95
CA THR A 148 3.22 0.16 -8.85
C THR A 148 1.91 -0.24 -9.52
N VAL A 149 0.93 0.66 -9.51
CA VAL A 149 -0.36 0.50 -10.18
C VAL A 149 -0.51 1.59 -11.23
N ILE A 150 -0.65 1.18 -12.48
CA ILE A 150 -0.97 2.06 -13.60
C ILE A 150 -2.49 1.99 -13.80
N VAL A 151 -3.16 3.12 -13.75
CA VAL A 151 -4.62 3.23 -13.84
C VAL A 151 -4.98 3.99 -15.10
N ASP A 152 -5.83 3.41 -15.93
CA ASP A 152 -6.35 4.03 -17.14
C ASP A 152 -5.21 4.47 -18.10
N GLY A 153 -4.48 3.47 -18.56
CA GLY A 153 -3.41 3.66 -19.55
C GLY A 153 -3.98 4.11 -20.89
N ALA A 154 -3.28 5.01 -21.57
CA ALA A 154 -3.72 5.60 -22.84
C ALA A 154 -3.33 4.76 -24.08
N GLY A 155 -3.06 3.46 -23.90
CA GLY A 155 -2.76 2.54 -24.99
C GLY A 155 -3.96 2.28 -25.90
N ASP A 156 -3.68 1.89 -27.14
CA ASP A 156 -4.71 1.49 -28.09
C ASP A 156 -5.36 0.16 -27.66
N SER A 157 -6.69 0.16 -27.52
CA SER A 157 -7.44 -1.02 -27.07
C SER A 157 -7.27 -2.23 -27.99
N GLN A 158 -7.05 -2.03 -29.30
CA GLN A 158 -6.82 -3.13 -30.22
C GLN A 158 -5.43 -3.71 -30.02
N ALA A 159 -4.40 -2.87 -29.89
CA ALA A 159 -3.04 -3.31 -29.59
C ALA A 159 -2.96 -4.10 -28.27
N ILE A 160 -3.71 -3.70 -27.24
CA ILE A 160 -3.80 -4.43 -25.96
C ILE A 160 -4.44 -5.81 -26.18
N LYS A 161 -5.54 -5.90 -26.93
CA LYS A 161 -6.20 -7.18 -27.26
C LYS A 161 -5.30 -8.10 -28.05
N ASP A 162 -4.58 -7.58 -29.04
CA ASP A 162 -3.64 -8.33 -29.86
C ASP A 162 -2.49 -8.86 -29.02
N ARG A 163 -1.98 -8.07 -28.08
CA ARG A 163 -0.95 -8.50 -27.13
C ARG A 163 -1.45 -9.61 -26.20
N VAL A 164 -2.66 -9.48 -25.68
CA VAL A 164 -3.32 -10.54 -24.88
C VAL A 164 -3.47 -11.84 -25.68
N ALA A 165 -3.88 -11.76 -26.95
CA ALA A 165 -3.99 -12.91 -27.84
C ALA A 165 -2.63 -13.58 -28.09
N GLN A 166 -1.58 -12.78 -28.28
CA GLN A 166 -0.20 -13.26 -28.43
C GLN A 166 0.27 -14.04 -27.21
N ILE A 167 0.05 -13.51 -25.98
CA ILE A 167 0.43 -14.19 -24.75
C ILE A 167 -0.36 -15.50 -24.59
N ARG A 168 -1.66 -15.51 -24.90
CA ARG A 168 -2.47 -16.74 -24.89
C ARG A 168 -1.93 -17.82 -25.84
N SER A 169 -1.52 -17.39 -27.03
CA SER A 169 -0.90 -18.31 -27.99
C SER A 169 0.41 -18.90 -27.45
N GLN A 170 1.25 -18.08 -26.82
CA GLN A 170 2.50 -18.55 -26.19
C GLN A 170 2.23 -19.58 -25.08
N ILE A 171 1.20 -19.36 -24.24
CA ILE A 171 0.79 -20.33 -23.21
C ILE A 171 0.41 -21.68 -23.85
N GLY A 172 -0.23 -21.66 -25.03
CA GLY A 172 -0.67 -22.88 -25.72
C GLY A 172 0.45 -23.72 -26.33
N VAL A 173 1.60 -23.10 -26.65
CA VAL A 173 2.73 -23.77 -27.30
C VAL A 173 3.90 -24.07 -26.36
N THR A 174 3.98 -23.41 -25.20
CA THR A 174 5.08 -23.66 -24.25
C THR A 174 4.95 -25.03 -23.57
N THR A 175 6.07 -25.73 -23.47
CA THR A 175 6.17 -27.05 -22.83
C THR A 175 6.70 -26.97 -21.40
N SER A 176 7.21 -25.83 -20.97
CA SER A 176 7.73 -25.58 -19.63
C SER A 176 6.60 -25.13 -18.72
N ASP A 177 6.30 -25.90 -17.66
CA ASP A 177 5.28 -25.55 -16.66
C ASP A 177 5.61 -24.22 -15.98
N TYR A 178 6.88 -23.96 -15.69
CA TYR A 178 7.33 -22.71 -15.11
C TYR A 178 7.10 -21.50 -16.04
N ASP A 179 7.43 -21.62 -17.33
CA ASP A 179 7.19 -20.55 -18.29
C ASP A 179 5.69 -20.35 -18.52
N LYS A 180 4.92 -21.41 -18.51
CA LYS A 180 3.47 -21.37 -18.59
C LYS A 180 2.86 -20.58 -17.42
N GLU A 181 3.30 -20.84 -16.20
CA GLU A 181 2.88 -20.08 -15.01
C GLU A 181 3.21 -18.60 -15.16
N LYS A 182 4.42 -18.27 -15.59
CA LYS A 182 4.84 -16.87 -15.77
C LYS A 182 4.11 -16.15 -16.90
N LEU A 183 3.78 -16.84 -17.97
CA LEU A 183 2.92 -16.31 -19.02
C LEU A 183 1.48 -16.10 -18.55
N GLN A 184 0.95 -16.99 -17.70
CA GLN A 184 -0.37 -16.83 -17.09
C GLN A 184 -0.41 -15.63 -16.15
N GLU A 185 0.62 -15.40 -15.32
CA GLU A 185 0.75 -14.20 -14.49
C GLU A 185 0.74 -12.93 -15.37
N ARG A 186 1.49 -12.91 -16.46
CA ARG A 186 1.54 -11.78 -17.41
C ARG A 186 0.19 -11.54 -18.08
N LEU A 187 -0.48 -12.62 -18.51
CA LEU A 187 -1.81 -12.56 -19.08
C LEU A 187 -2.81 -11.95 -18.10
N ALA A 188 -2.79 -12.38 -16.84
CA ALA A 188 -3.67 -11.87 -15.80
C ALA A 188 -3.46 -10.36 -15.57
N LYS A 189 -2.20 -9.90 -15.55
CA LYS A 189 -1.86 -8.47 -15.41
C LYS A 189 -2.33 -7.62 -16.59
N MET A 190 -2.24 -8.14 -17.83
CA MET A 190 -2.65 -7.41 -19.04
C MET A 190 -4.17 -7.43 -19.27
N ALA A 191 -4.82 -8.58 -19.01
CA ALA A 191 -6.25 -8.78 -19.31
C ALA A 191 -7.18 -8.41 -18.15
N GLY A 192 -6.66 -8.34 -16.92
CA GLY A 192 -7.46 -8.13 -15.72
C GLY A 192 -7.91 -6.68 -15.50
N GLY A 193 -7.19 -5.72 -16.04
CA GLY A 193 -7.43 -4.30 -15.77
C GLY A 193 -7.20 -3.93 -14.31
N VAL A 194 -7.65 -2.73 -13.93
CA VAL A 194 -7.64 -2.22 -12.56
C VAL A 194 -9.05 -1.83 -12.15
N ALA A 195 -9.52 -2.39 -11.03
CA ALA A 195 -10.78 -1.98 -10.44
C ALA A 195 -10.60 -0.65 -9.70
N VAL A 196 -11.40 0.34 -10.08
CA VAL A 196 -11.40 1.67 -9.46
C VAL A 196 -12.71 1.85 -8.72
N ILE A 197 -12.65 2.01 -7.39
CA ILE A 197 -13.80 2.33 -6.57
C ILE A 197 -13.89 3.85 -6.44
N LYS A 198 -14.89 4.46 -7.06
CA LYS A 198 -15.19 5.89 -6.96
C LYS A 198 -16.14 6.13 -5.82
N VAL A 199 -15.66 6.84 -4.80
CA VAL A 199 -16.42 7.08 -3.57
C VAL A 199 -17.25 8.35 -3.72
N GLY A 200 -18.55 8.24 -3.49
CA GLY A 200 -19.48 9.35 -3.48
C GLY A 200 -20.21 9.47 -2.13
N ALA A 201 -20.45 10.70 -1.70
CA ALA A 201 -21.22 11.02 -0.51
C ALA A 201 -21.91 12.40 -0.66
N ALA A 202 -22.77 12.76 0.28
CA ALA A 202 -23.46 14.04 0.28
C ALA A 202 -22.58 15.20 0.75
N THR A 203 -21.66 14.93 1.67
CA THR A 203 -20.73 15.91 2.24
C THR A 203 -19.29 15.47 2.08
N GLU A 204 -18.35 16.43 2.15
CA GLU A 204 -16.91 16.16 2.08
C GLU A 204 -16.44 15.29 3.26
N THR A 205 -16.94 15.55 4.45
CA THR A 205 -16.61 14.79 5.66
C THR A 205 -17.06 13.32 5.55
N GLU A 206 -18.30 13.10 5.10
CA GLU A 206 -18.81 11.75 4.86
C GLU A 206 -18.03 11.03 3.75
N MET A 207 -17.64 11.75 2.71
CA MET A 207 -16.83 11.18 1.62
C MET A 207 -15.45 10.74 2.11
N LYS A 208 -14.80 11.56 2.93
CA LYS A 208 -13.49 11.21 3.54
C LYS A 208 -13.61 9.99 4.45
N GLU A 209 -14.61 9.95 5.31
CA GLU A 209 -14.87 8.82 6.22
C GLU A 209 -15.11 7.52 5.43
N LYS A 210 -15.97 7.57 4.43
CA LYS A 210 -16.31 6.44 3.57
C LYS A 210 -15.10 5.95 2.77
N LYS A 211 -14.26 6.88 2.26
CA LYS A 211 -13.02 6.56 1.57
C LYS A 211 -12.05 5.82 2.50
N LEU A 212 -11.84 6.32 3.72
CA LEU A 212 -10.94 5.69 4.69
C LEU A 212 -11.44 4.30 5.08
N ARG A 213 -12.73 4.10 5.27
CA ARG A 213 -13.35 2.80 5.55
C ARG A 213 -13.14 1.80 4.41
N ILE A 214 -13.30 2.22 3.16
CA ILE A 214 -13.06 1.37 1.98
C ILE A 214 -11.56 1.04 1.87
N GLU A 215 -10.69 2.00 2.14
CA GLU A 215 -9.24 1.80 2.11
C GLU A 215 -8.78 0.79 3.18
N ASP A 216 -9.35 0.88 4.38
CA ASP A 216 -9.13 -0.08 5.46
C ASP A 216 -9.60 -1.49 5.07
N ALA A 217 -10.81 -1.63 4.55
CA ALA A 217 -11.35 -2.89 4.05
C ALA A 217 -10.48 -3.50 2.93
N LEU A 218 -9.95 -2.67 2.02
CA LEU A 218 -9.04 -3.13 0.96
C LEU A 218 -7.72 -3.67 1.54
N ASN A 219 -7.14 -2.96 2.51
CA ASN A 219 -5.89 -3.39 3.15
C ASN A 219 -6.10 -4.68 3.96
N ALA A 220 -7.21 -4.79 4.69
CA ALA A 220 -7.60 -6.01 5.39
C ALA A 220 -7.78 -7.20 4.42
N THR A 221 -8.43 -6.97 3.28
CA THR A 221 -8.62 -7.99 2.25
C THR A 221 -7.27 -8.46 1.67
N LYS A 222 -6.35 -7.54 1.37
CA LYS A 222 -4.99 -7.89 0.89
C LYS A 222 -4.24 -8.73 1.93
N ALA A 223 -4.25 -8.32 3.19
CA ALA A 223 -3.62 -9.06 4.29
C ALA A 223 -4.23 -10.46 4.46
N ALA A 224 -5.55 -10.61 4.28
CA ALA A 224 -6.24 -11.89 4.31
C ALA A 224 -5.86 -12.82 3.15
N VAL A 225 -5.62 -12.27 1.97
CA VAL A 225 -5.13 -13.07 0.82
C VAL A 225 -3.72 -13.59 1.07
N GLU A 226 -2.87 -12.84 1.78
CA GLU A 226 -1.49 -13.24 2.05
C GLU A 226 -1.36 -14.37 3.09
N GLU A 227 -2.07 -14.30 4.22
CA GLU A 227 -1.92 -15.23 5.35
C GLU A 227 -3.23 -15.90 5.78
N GLY A 228 -4.32 -15.69 5.06
CA GLY A 228 -5.62 -16.25 5.41
C GLY A 228 -6.37 -15.44 6.47
N ILE A 229 -7.47 -16.03 6.94
CA ILE A 229 -8.38 -15.43 7.92
C ILE A 229 -8.46 -16.26 9.20
N VAL A 230 -8.82 -15.59 10.29
CA VAL A 230 -9.06 -16.20 11.60
C VAL A 230 -10.40 -15.69 12.16
N SER A 231 -10.90 -16.35 13.22
CA SER A 231 -12.08 -15.89 13.94
C SER A 231 -11.86 -14.49 14.49
N GLY A 232 -12.69 -13.54 14.07
CA GLY A 232 -12.59 -12.13 14.41
C GLY A 232 -13.12 -11.79 15.81
N GLY A 233 -13.26 -10.50 16.06
CA GLY A 233 -13.81 -10.01 17.31
C GLY A 233 -12.98 -10.34 18.56
N GLY A 234 -11.67 -10.49 18.42
CA GLY A 234 -10.79 -10.91 19.51
C GLY A 234 -10.84 -12.39 19.87
N THR A 235 -11.68 -13.18 19.20
CA THR A 235 -11.89 -14.61 19.49
C THR A 235 -10.62 -15.43 19.27
N VAL A 236 -9.83 -15.14 18.23
CA VAL A 236 -8.58 -15.86 17.96
C VAL A 236 -7.59 -15.74 19.12
N PHE A 237 -7.52 -14.57 19.77
CA PHE A 237 -6.64 -14.36 20.93
C PHE A 237 -7.09 -15.19 22.13
N VAL A 238 -8.40 -15.27 22.39
CA VAL A 238 -8.95 -16.13 23.45
C VAL A 238 -8.65 -17.61 23.15
N ASN A 239 -8.79 -18.04 21.91
CA ASN A 239 -8.47 -19.40 21.48
C ASN A 239 -6.98 -19.74 21.59
N ALA A 240 -6.09 -18.72 21.62
CA ALA A 240 -4.65 -18.92 21.79
C ALA A 240 -4.22 -19.03 23.28
N ILE A 241 -5.05 -18.58 24.23
CA ILE A 241 -4.72 -18.58 25.67
C ILE A 241 -4.27 -19.98 26.16
N PRO A 242 -4.96 -21.09 25.86
CA PRO A 242 -4.55 -22.40 26.38
C PRO A 242 -3.15 -22.83 25.90
N ALA A 243 -2.73 -22.42 24.70
CA ALA A 243 -1.37 -22.70 24.22
C ALA A 243 -0.30 -21.93 25.01
N VAL A 244 -0.60 -20.66 25.35
CA VAL A 244 0.30 -19.84 26.20
C VAL A 244 0.31 -20.36 27.62
N GLU A 245 -0.83 -20.77 28.19
CA GLU A 245 -0.91 -21.35 29.54
C GLU A 245 -0.09 -22.63 29.66
N LYS A 246 -0.10 -23.48 28.64
CA LYS A 246 0.76 -24.66 28.59
C LYS A 246 2.24 -24.28 28.62
N LEU A 247 2.65 -23.27 27.87
CA LEU A 247 4.01 -22.74 27.92
C LEU A 247 4.37 -22.19 29.32
N VAL A 248 3.42 -21.52 29.98
CA VAL A 248 3.60 -21.03 31.37
C VAL A 248 3.90 -22.16 32.34
N GLU A 249 3.35 -23.35 32.15
CA GLU A 249 3.64 -24.51 33.00
C GLU A 249 5.06 -25.03 32.82
N GLU A 250 5.65 -24.89 31.63
CA GLU A 250 6.99 -25.35 31.26
C GLU A 250 8.09 -24.36 31.68
N LEU A 251 7.77 -23.10 31.95
CA LEU A 251 8.70 -22.01 32.26
C LEU A 251 8.84 -21.77 33.76
N GLU A 252 9.96 -21.17 34.18
CA GLU A 252 10.25 -20.78 35.55
C GLU A 252 10.66 -19.30 35.63
N GLY A 253 10.64 -18.74 36.85
CA GLY A 253 11.13 -17.39 37.17
C GLY A 253 10.47 -16.29 36.34
N ASP A 254 11.26 -15.39 35.83
CA ASP A 254 10.82 -14.20 35.08
C ASP A 254 10.22 -14.54 33.72
N GLU A 255 10.69 -15.59 33.07
CA GLU A 255 10.12 -16.08 31.80
C GLU A 255 8.67 -16.54 32.00
N LYS A 256 8.41 -17.26 33.08
CA LYS A 256 7.05 -17.65 33.45
C LYS A 256 6.14 -16.44 33.70
N THR A 257 6.67 -15.43 34.37
CA THR A 257 5.95 -14.18 34.62
C THR A 257 5.63 -13.46 33.31
N GLY A 258 6.59 -13.35 32.39
CA GLY A 258 6.40 -12.78 31.09
C GLY A 258 5.33 -13.50 30.25
N ALA A 259 5.36 -14.83 30.23
CA ALA A 259 4.33 -15.63 29.53
C ALA A 259 2.93 -15.43 30.15
N ARG A 260 2.81 -15.29 31.47
CA ARG A 260 1.53 -14.96 32.15
C ARG A 260 1.01 -13.57 31.75
N ILE A 261 1.90 -12.59 31.58
CA ILE A 261 1.51 -11.26 31.10
C ILE A 261 0.89 -11.37 29.71
N ILE A 262 1.50 -12.14 28.80
CA ILE A 262 0.97 -12.37 27.45
C ILE A 262 -0.40 -13.05 27.53
N ALA A 263 -0.55 -14.14 28.30
CA ALA A 263 -1.84 -14.82 28.46
C ALA A 263 -2.94 -13.85 28.92
N LYS A 264 -2.62 -12.96 29.85
CA LYS A 264 -3.56 -11.94 30.33
C LYS A 264 -3.86 -10.87 29.28
N ALA A 265 -2.87 -10.44 28.53
CA ALA A 265 -3.04 -9.44 27.46
C ALA A 265 -3.95 -9.94 26.32
N LEU A 266 -3.93 -11.24 26.02
CA LEU A 266 -4.81 -11.85 25.00
C LEU A 266 -6.31 -11.72 25.31
N GLU A 267 -6.69 -11.45 26.56
CA GLU A 267 -8.08 -11.20 26.93
C GLU A 267 -8.56 -9.79 26.57
N ALA A 268 -7.63 -8.83 26.40
CA ALA A 268 -7.97 -7.41 26.28
C ALA A 268 -8.83 -7.08 25.05
N PRO A 269 -8.58 -7.61 23.85
CA PRO A 269 -9.35 -7.24 22.67
C PRO A 269 -10.85 -7.54 22.81
N ILE A 270 -11.21 -8.74 23.21
CA ILE A 270 -12.64 -9.12 23.36
C ILE A 270 -13.31 -8.35 24.51
N ARG A 271 -12.58 -8.10 25.60
CA ARG A 271 -13.09 -7.28 26.72
C ARG A 271 -13.41 -5.86 26.26
N GLN A 272 -12.53 -5.27 25.45
CA GLN A 272 -12.74 -3.92 24.95
C GLN A 272 -13.91 -3.83 23.96
N ILE A 273 -14.06 -4.83 23.09
CA ILE A 273 -15.19 -4.91 22.16
C ILE A 273 -16.51 -4.98 22.94
N ALA A 274 -16.59 -5.85 23.96
CA ALA A 274 -17.77 -5.95 24.81
C ALA A 274 -18.06 -4.64 25.56
N ALA A 275 -17.03 -4.01 26.14
CA ALA A 275 -17.16 -2.73 26.84
C ALA A 275 -17.65 -1.60 25.90
N ASN A 276 -17.17 -1.56 24.67
CA ASN A 276 -17.63 -0.61 23.64
C ASN A 276 -19.12 -0.81 23.27
N ALA A 277 -19.63 -2.04 23.40
CA ALA A 277 -21.04 -2.37 23.26
C ALA A 277 -21.88 -2.13 24.53
N GLY A 278 -21.25 -1.62 25.60
CA GLY A 278 -21.93 -1.37 26.89
C GLY A 278 -22.08 -2.60 27.76
N LEU A 279 -21.38 -3.70 27.48
CA LEU A 279 -21.49 -4.98 28.16
C LEU A 279 -20.30 -5.26 29.08
N ASP A 280 -20.49 -6.15 30.08
CA ASP A 280 -19.37 -6.62 30.92
C ASP A 280 -18.45 -7.57 30.14
N GLY A 281 -17.26 -7.07 29.79
CA GLY A 281 -16.25 -7.84 29.07
C GLY A 281 -15.77 -9.08 29.82
N SER A 282 -15.91 -9.16 31.14
CA SER A 282 -15.54 -10.35 31.89
C SER A 282 -16.52 -11.50 31.66
N VAL A 283 -17.82 -11.17 31.62
CA VAL A 283 -18.88 -12.16 31.34
C VAL A 283 -18.75 -12.69 29.93
N VAL A 284 -18.56 -11.80 28.96
CA VAL A 284 -18.38 -12.19 27.55
C VAL A 284 -17.16 -13.09 27.37
N LEU A 285 -16.01 -12.70 27.96
CA LEU A 285 -14.78 -13.50 27.90
C LEU A 285 -14.97 -14.90 28.47
N GLU A 286 -15.56 -15.02 29.67
CA GLU A 286 -15.78 -16.33 30.31
C GLU A 286 -16.69 -17.24 29.51
N ASN A 287 -17.72 -16.70 28.87
CA ASN A 287 -18.58 -17.45 27.96
C ASN A 287 -17.84 -17.94 26.72
N VAL A 288 -17.00 -17.09 26.12
CA VAL A 288 -16.20 -17.48 24.94
C VAL A 288 -15.14 -18.53 25.30
N LYS A 289 -14.49 -18.42 26.49
CA LYS A 289 -13.54 -19.44 26.98
C LYS A 289 -14.18 -20.82 27.15
N LYS A 290 -15.46 -20.87 27.52
CA LYS A 290 -16.22 -22.13 27.71
C LYS A 290 -16.83 -22.68 26.43
N ALA A 291 -16.94 -21.85 25.40
CA ALA A 291 -17.52 -22.23 24.11
C ALA A 291 -16.58 -23.10 23.27
N ALA A 292 -17.11 -23.69 22.23
CA ALA A 292 -16.31 -24.41 21.25
C ALA A 292 -15.31 -23.47 20.55
N LYS A 293 -14.14 -23.99 20.19
CA LYS A 293 -13.12 -23.23 19.46
C LYS A 293 -13.72 -22.62 18.19
N GLY A 294 -13.48 -21.32 17.97
CA GLY A 294 -14.06 -20.55 16.86
C GLY A 294 -15.38 -19.85 17.18
N THR A 295 -16.05 -20.22 18.29
CA THR A 295 -17.21 -19.50 18.79
C THR A 295 -16.76 -18.23 19.52
N GLY A 296 -17.28 -17.09 19.09
CA GLY A 296 -17.02 -15.79 19.68
C GLY A 296 -18.30 -15.02 19.94
N PHE A 297 -18.18 -13.73 20.22
CA PHE A 297 -19.28 -12.84 20.54
C PHE A 297 -19.52 -11.84 19.40
N ASP A 298 -20.71 -11.90 18.80
CA ASP A 298 -21.21 -10.89 17.86
C ASP A 298 -21.76 -9.71 18.69
N ALA A 299 -20.98 -8.66 18.85
CA ALA A 299 -21.34 -7.49 19.65
C ALA A 299 -22.50 -6.68 19.05
N TYR A 300 -22.80 -6.83 17.75
CA TYR A 300 -23.91 -6.15 17.11
C TYR A 300 -25.27 -6.81 17.42
N LYS A 301 -25.28 -8.16 17.43
CA LYS A 301 -26.50 -8.93 17.73
C LYS A 301 -26.58 -9.38 19.19
N GLU A 302 -25.50 -9.20 19.95
CA GLU A 302 -25.35 -9.68 21.33
C GLU A 302 -25.51 -11.21 21.46
N GLU A 303 -24.99 -11.97 20.47
CA GLU A 303 -25.12 -13.41 20.41
C GLU A 303 -23.74 -14.09 20.36
N TYR A 304 -23.68 -15.35 20.81
CA TYR A 304 -22.49 -16.19 20.67
C TYR A 304 -22.64 -17.07 19.41
N VAL A 305 -21.74 -16.91 18.46
CA VAL A 305 -21.83 -17.54 17.14
C VAL A 305 -20.49 -18.11 16.70
N ASP A 306 -20.50 -19.05 15.75
CA ASP A 306 -19.30 -19.38 14.99
C ASP A 306 -18.89 -18.17 14.16
N MET A 307 -17.75 -17.59 14.50
CA MET A 307 -17.30 -16.31 13.94
C MET A 307 -17.03 -16.41 12.43
N ILE A 308 -16.46 -17.52 11.96
CA ILE A 308 -16.16 -17.70 10.54
C ILE A 308 -17.46 -17.90 9.75
N ALA A 309 -18.36 -18.74 10.24
CA ALA A 309 -19.66 -18.97 9.60
C ALA A 309 -20.54 -17.71 9.58
N ALA A 310 -20.44 -16.87 10.62
CA ALA A 310 -21.13 -15.57 10.70
C ALA A 310 -20.49 -14.46 9.85
N GLY A 311 -19.32 -14.72 9.24
CA GLY A 311 -18.58 -13.72 8.46
C GLY A 311 -17.85 -12.68 9.31
N ILE A 312 -17.67 -12.92 10.61
CA ILE A 312 -16.93 -12.05 11.52
C ILE A 312 -15.50 -12.59 11.59
N VAL A 313 -14.67 -12.09 10.68
CA VAL A 313 -13.30 -12.58 10.46
C VAL A 313 -12.29 -11.46 10.52
N ASP A 314 -11.07 -11.80 10.95
CA ASP A 314 -9.92 -10.90 10.90
C ASP A 314 -8.82 -11.50 10.00
N PRO A 315 -8.00 -10.69 9.32
CA PRO A 315 -6.81 -11.18 8.64
C PRO A 315 -5.79 -11.73 9.65
N ALA A 316 -5.30 -12.95 9.42
CA ALA A 316 -4.31 -13.58 10.29
C ALA A 316 -3.04 -12.74 10.42
N LYS A 317 -2.57 -12.13 9.33
CA LYS A 317 -1.41 -11.23 9.29
C LYS A 317 -1.57 -10.05 10.24
N VAL A 318 -2.75 -9.42 10.27
CA VAL A 318 -3.03 -8.25 11.10
C VAL A 318 -3.00 -8.63 12.59
N THR A 319 -3.72 -9.69 12.98
CA THR A 319 -3.79 -10.13 14.38
C THR A 319 -2.43 -10.60 14.90
N ARG A 320 -1.67 -11.33 14.10
CA ARG A 320 -0.31 -11.78 14.42
C ARG A 320 0.63 -10.59 14.59
N SER A 321 0.69 -9.69 13.61
CA SER A 321 1.58 -8.53 13.66
C SER A 321 1.23 -7.57 14.81
N ALA A 322 -0.04 -7.41 15.13
CA ALA A 322 -0.47 -6.60 16.27
C ALA A 322 0.10 -7.14 17.58
N LEU A 323 0.03 -8.46 17.80
CA LEU A 323 0.57 -9.10 19.00
C LEU A 323 2.10 -9.02 19.05
N GLU A 324 2.79 -9.30 17.95
CA GLU A 324 4.26 -9.23 17.86
C GLU A 324 4.76 -7.81 18.13
N ASN A 325 4.16 -6.80 17.51
CA ASN A 325 4.54 -5.41 17.69
C ASN A 325 4.25 -4.92 19.12
N ALA A 326 3.10 -5.29 19.67
CA ALA A 326 2.76 -4.93 21.06
C ALA A 326 3.75 -5.55 22.04
N ALA A 327 4.10 -6.82 21.89
CA ALA A 327 5.08 -7.50 22.72
C ALA A 327 6.49 -6.85 22.58
N SER A 328 6.91 -6.50 21.37
CA SER A 328 8.18 -5.83 21.11
C SER A 328 8.27 -4.47 21.80
N VAL A 329 7.23 -3.64 21.70
CA VAL A 329 7.19 -2.32 22.35
C VAL A 329 7.16 -2.46 23.88
N ALA A 330 6.36 -3.38 24.40
CA ALA A 330 6.30 -3.66 25.85
C ALA A 330 7.67 -4.12 26.39
N ALA A 331 8.36 -5.00 25.67
CA ALA A 331 9.70 -5.46 26.03
C ALA A 331 10.71 -4.30 26.07
N MET A 332 10.64 -3.37 25.11
CA MET A 332 11.50 -2.18 25.12
C MET A 332 11.26 -1.32 26.36
N VAL A 333 10.01 -1.10 26.74
CA VAL A 333 9.68 -0.32 27.97
C VAL A 333 10.18 -1.02 29.21
N LEU A 334 10.04 -2.35 29.30
CA LEU A 334 10.49 -3.14 30.45
C LEU A 334 12.01 -3.16 30.61
N THR A 335 12.76 -3.00 29.54
CA THR A 335 14.23 -3.01 29.55
C THR A 335 14.86 -1.60 29.68
N THR A 336 14.05 -0.53 29.67
CA THR A 336 14.54 0.84 29.85
C THR A 336 14.51 1.27 31.32
N GLU A 337 15.57 1.94 31.79
CA GLU A 337 15.67 2.50 33.14
C GLU A 337 15.15 3.93 33.21
N SER A 338 15.13 4.65 32.09
CA SER A 338 14.69 6.05 32.02
C SER A 338 14.04 6.38 30.66
N LEU A 339 13.08 7.30 30.70
CA LEU A 339 12.45 7.87 29.52
C LEU A 339 12.86 9.35 29.40
N VAL A 340 13.21 9.76 28.18
CA VAL A 340 13.44 11.14 27.84
C VAL A 340 12.31 11.58 26.92
N ALA A 341 11.56 12.58 27.34
CA ALA A 341 10.46 13.13 26.57
C ALA A 341 10.55 14.66 26.51
N ASP A 342 10.07 15.25 25.45
CA ASP A 342 9.96 16.70 25.34
C ASP A 342 9.02 17.25 26.42
N LYS A 343 9.45 18.33 27.07
CA LYS A 343 8.59 19.03 28.03
C LYS A 343 7.52 19.79 27.23
N PRO A 344 6.22 19.61 27.55
CA PRO A 344 5.18 20.39 26.90
C PRO A 344 5.47 21.89 26.99
N GLU A 345 5.57 22.55 25.84
CA GLU A 345 5.67 24.01 25.82
C GLU A 345 4.33 24.62 26.28
N PRO A 346 4.34 25.64 27.16
CA PRO A 346 3.12 26.35 27.48
C PRO A 346 2.55 26.97 26.18
N PRO A 347 1.20 27.00 26.05
CA PRO A 347 0.59 27.58 24.86
C PRO A 347 1.08 29.00 24.68
N ALA A 348 1.50 29.35 23.44
CA ALA A 348 1.95 30.68 23.10
C ALA A 348 0.89 31.71 23.57
N PRO A 349 1.28 32.83 24.23
CA PRO A 349 0.33 33.85 24.63
C PRO A 349 -0.43 34.33 23.41
N ALA A 350 -1.76 34.40 23.54
CA ALA A 350 -2.61 34.91 22.48
C ALA A 350 -2.09 36.30 22.07
N PRO A 351 -2.02 36.63 20.76
CA PRO A 351 -1.59 37.94 20.31
C PRO A 351 -2.45 38.98 21.03
N ALA A 352 -1.79 39.91 21.75
CA ALA A 352 -2.45 41.01 22.40
C ALA A 352 -3.32 41.72 21.37
N GLY A 353 -4.62 41.71 21.57
CA GLY A 353 -5.57 42.41 20.71
C GLY A 353 -5.12 43.83 20.53
N GLY A 354 -4.80 44.22 19.27
CA GLY A 354 -4.51 45.59 18.93
C GLY A 354 -5.67 46.43 19.33
N ASP A 355 -5.40 47.37 20.25
CA ASP A 355 -6.28 48.45 20.65
C ASP A 355 -6.66 49.22 19.36
N MET A 356 -7.87 49.02 18.88
CA MET A 356 -8.46 49.89 17.85
C MET A 356 -8.82 51.18 18.55
N GLY A 357 -7.84 52.08 18.60
CA GLY A 357 -8.05 53.49 18.98
C GLY A 357 -9.12 54.11 18.10
N MET A 358 -10.28 54.30 18.70
CA MET A 358 -11.32 55.20 18.24
C MET A 358 -10.74 56.61 18.30
N GLY A 359 -10.24 57.11 17.18
CA GLY A 359 -9.89 58.52 16.95
C GLY A 359 -11.03 59.18 16.21
N GLY A 360 -11.76 59.97 16.98
CA GLY A 360 -12.91 60.72 16.53
C GLY A 360 -12.67 61.87 15.60
N MET A 361 -13.74 62.23 14.98
CA MET A 361 -14.27 63.50 14.50
C MET A 361 -13.29 64.66 14.35
N TYR A 362 -13.18 65.20 13.18
CA TYR A 362 -13.75 66.52 12.72
C TYR A 362 -13.78 66.49 11.21
#